data_421506148ecf5d7d366df9817e54084e
#
_entry.id   421506148ecf5d7d366df9817e54084e
#
_cell.length_a   1.000
_cell.length_b   1.000
_cell.length_c   1.000
_cell.angle_alpha   90.00
_cell.angle_beta   90.00
_cell.angle_gamma   90.00
#
_symmetry.space_group_name_H-M   'P 1'
#
loop_
_entity.id
_entity.type
_entity.pdbx_description
1 polymer ?
#
loop_
_entity_poly.entity_id
_entity_poly.type
_entity_poly.pdbx_seq_one_letter_code
_entity_poly.pdbx_strand_id
1 'polypeptide(L)'
;MKNKKINKLIILAVSVALVIALGIAIAVGYNTTAHADEITLDQAQNLIDDAFDGMLDSVSRKSLAYIASRNSVVATNLSYGENRDITVNCEITTIDVSELILENMSTLLDVDIIDESGIYMTSTKIKYLIDDSLTELLKGADEKLINTTVTIYQTKDGYVVYTPDELVDSYYGGILSVKSEVESMSTIVINGVEKRFENNLKNGLIECIKVRYEDDVPETVTGIAKLINKFVKSFKLNFIDDNNWKYITNGLLITFEITVLSAIMGVILGFIIAIIRCTADKTGKLKFLNWLCNLYLTVVRGTPVLVQLLIIYFVIFLPIGIEKVPTAIICFGINSGAYVAEIVRGGIMSVDEGQFEAGRSLGFNYIKTMWYIVLPQALKSVLPSLANEFIALIKETSVSAYIGINDLARGGDIIRGNTFSAFMPLIAVALIYLVIVVGFSKLVSLLERRLRKSEK
;
A
#
# COMPACT_ATOMS: atom_id res chain seq x y z
N MET A 1 20.03 4.26 29.89
CA MET A 1 19.92 5.36 28.90
C MET A 1 19.04 5.03 27.68
N LYS A 2 18.96 3.79 27.18
CA LYS A 2 18.13 3.39 26.04
C LYS A 2 16.61 3.58 26.26
N ASN A 3 16.08 3.31 27.46
CA ASN A 3 14.63 3.46 27.75
C ASN A 3 14.13 4.92 27.69
N LYS A 4 14.97 5.93 27.94
CA LYS A 4 14.56 7.35 27.82
C LYS A 4 14.38 7.78 26.37
N LYS A 5 15.11 7.20 25.39
CA LYS A 5 14.96 7.52 23.96
C LYS A 5 13.72 6.87 23.37
N ILE A 6 13.41 5.61 23.73
CA ILE A 6 12.22 4.89 23.26
C ILE A 6 10.94 5.54 23.80
N ASN A 7 10.91 5.91 25.09
CA ASN A 7 9.80 6.68 25.63
C ASN A 7 9.65 8.05 24.98
N LYS A 8 10.74 8.72 24.57
CA LYS A 8 10.65 9.97 23.81
C LYS A 8 10.07 9.78 22.41
N LEU A 9 10.40 8.67 21.72
CA LEU A 9 9.85 8.40 20.39
C LEU A 9 8.35 8.04 20.45
N ILE A 10 7.95 7.29 21.48
CA ILE A 10 6.52 6.96 21.72
C ILE A 10 5.75 8.21 22.12
N ILE A 11 6.33 9.04 23.00
CA ILE A 11 5.74 10.34 23.37
C ILE A 11 5.66 11.24 22.13
N LEU A 12 6.66 11.24 21.26
CA LEU A 12 6.65 12.01 20.02
C LEU A 12 5.56 11.51 19.05
N ALA A 13 5.44 10.20 18.86
CA ALA A 13 4.40 9.61 17.99
C ALA A 13 2.97 9.86 18.54
N VAL A 14 2.78 9.72 19.85
CA VAL A 14 1.52 10.04 20.53
C VAL A 14 1.27 11.55 20.53
N SER A 15 2.30 12.38 20.70
CA SER A 15 2.18 13.83 20.63
C SER A 15 1.85 14.31 19.22
N VAL A 16 2.41 13.70 18.18
CA VAL A 16 2.08 14.00 16.77
C VAL A 16 0.63 13.61 16.48
N ALA A 17 0.17 12.44 16.95
CA ALA A 17 -1.23 12.03 16.82
C ALA A 17 -2.18 12.94 17.61
N LEU A 18 -1.77 13.42 18.79
CA LEU A 18 -2.54 14.36 19.60
C LEU A 18 -2.56 15.77 19.01
N VAL A 19 -1.44 16.22 18.42
CA VAL A 19 -1.37 17.52 17.72
C VAL A 19 -2.23 17.50 16.46
N ILE A 20 -2.27 16.39 15.74
CA ILE A 20 -3.16 16.19 14.60
C ILE A 20 -4.63 16.20 15.07
N ALA A 21 -4.95 15.49 16.14
CA ALA A 21 -6.32 15.47 16.70
C ALA A 21 -6.75 16.83 17.30
N LEU A 22 -5.82 17.55 17.93
CA LEU A 22 -6.08 18.90 18.46
C LEU A 22 -6.19 19.95 17.33
N GLY A 23 -5.39 19.80 16.26
CA GLY A 23 -5.51 20.60 15.03
C GLY A 23 -6.87 20.42 14.36
N ILE A 24 -7.39 19.21 14.35
CA ILE A 24 -8.75 18.90 13.89
C ILE A 24 -9.81 19.59 14.76
N ALA A 25 -9.67 19.52 16.08
CA ALA A 25 -10.63 20.13 17.01
C ALA A 25 -10.63 21.67 16.94
N ILE A 26 -9.46 22.29 16.70
CA ILE A 26 -9.32 23.75 16.55
C ILE A 26 -9.87 24.20 15.18
N ALA A 27 -9.67 23.41 14.11
CA ALA A 27 -10.19 23.72 12.78
C ALA A 27 -11.72 23.69 12.71
N VAL A 28 -12.36 22.81 13.51
CA VAL A 28 -13.83 22.72 13.61
C VAL A 28 -14.41 23.88 14.46
N GLY A 29 -13.60 24.54 15.31
CA GLY A 29 -14.03 25.62 16.20
C GLY A 29 -13.91 27.04 15.67
N TYR A 30 -13.25 27.26 14.52
CA TYR A 30 -13.10 28.58 13.92
C TYR A 30 -14.08 28.80 12.76
N ASN A 31 -15.37 28.87 13.06
CA ASN A 31 -16.37 29.40 12.13
C ASN A 31 -16.44 30.93 12.32
N THR A 32 -15.61 31.67 11.60
CA THR A 32 -15.86 33.11 11.41
C THR A 32 -16.89 33.24 10.31
N THR A 33 -18.10 33.58 10.64
CA THR A 33 -19.14 34.02 9.69
C THR A 33 -18.65 35.24 8.95
N ALA A 34 -18.20 35.05 7.72
CA ALA A 34 -17.84 36.14 6.80
C ALA A 34 -18.60 35.89 5.51
N HIS A 35 -19.42 36.88 5.11
CA HIS A 35 -20.11 36.86 3.83
C HIS A 35 -19.12 37.10 2.68
N ALA A 36 -19.41 36.55 1.50
CA ALA A 36 -18.69 36.84 0.27
C ALA A 36 -19.04 38.28 -0.21
N ASP A 37 -18.12 38.96 -0.92
CA ASP A 37 -18.45 40.18 -1.63
C ASP A 37 -19.49 39.87 -2.70
N GLU A 38 -20.40 40.84 -2.93
CA GLU A 38 -21.45 40.68 -3.95
C GLU A 38 -20.85 40.70 -5.36
N ILE A 39 -21.18 39.70 -6.16
CA ILE A 39 -20.86 39.63 -7.60
C ILE A 39 -22.17 39.63 -8.40
N THR A 40 -22.08 40.10 -9.66
CA THR A 40 -23.23 40.07 -10.57
C THR A 40 -23.36 38.68 -11.19
N LEU A 41 -24.58 38.38 -11.74
CA LEU A 41 -24.83 37.11 -12.45
C LEU A 41 -23.87 36.95 -13.65
N ASP A 42 -23.57 38.04 -14.37
CA ASP A 42 -22.64 38.03 -15.51
C ASP A 42 -21.20 37.74 -15.08
N GLN A 43 -20.80 38.19 -13.89
CA GLN A 43 -19.48 37.87 -13.33
C GLN A 43 -19.42 36.40 -12.91
N ALA A 44 -20.48 35.88 -12.32
CA ALA A 44 -20.58 34.46 -11.97
C ALA A 44 -20.55 33.61 -13.23
N GLN A 45 -21.27 33.96 -14.29
CA GLN A 45 -21.24 33.27 -15.57
C GLN A 45 -19.82 33.19 -16.13
N ASN A 46 -19.10 34.32 -16.19
CA ASN A 46 -17.72 34.33 -16.70
C ASN A 46 -16.79 33.44 -15.90
N LEU A 47 -16.92 33.41 -14.56
CA LEU A 47 -16.13 32.50 -13.71
C LEU A 47 -16.45 31.02 -13.97
N ILE A 48 -17.71 30.71 -14.22
CA ILE A 48 -18.16 29.34 -14.56
C ILE A 48 -17.61 28.96 -15.93
N ASP A 49 -17.75 29.84 -16.94
CA ASP A 49 -17.23 29.56 -18.28
C ASP A 49 -15.71 29.34 -18.27
N ASP A 50 -14.96 30.17 -17.58
CA ASP A 50 -13.50 30.02 -17.43
C ASP A 50 -13.14 28.68 -16.74
N ALA A 51 -13.91 28.26 -15.74
CA ALA A 51 -13.66 27.01 -15.03
C ALA A 51 -13.92 25.78 -15.92
N PHE A 52 -14.97 25.81 -16.72
CA PHE A 52 -15.28 24.71 -17.64
C PHE A 52 -14.38 24.70 -18.88
N ASP A 53 -13.98 25.87 -19.39
CA ASP A 53 -13.00 25.99 -20.47
C ASP A 53 -11.64 25.47 -20.02
N GLY A 54 -11.24 25.72 -18.77
CA GLY A 54 -10.01 25.18 -18.20
C GLY A 54 -9.99 23.65 -18.13
N MET A 55 -11.15 22.98 -18.05
CA MET A 55 -11.25 21.53 -18.13
C MET A 55 -10.99 21.00 -19.55
N LEU A 56 -11.24 21.80 -20.59
CA LEU A 56 -11.01 21.45 -21.99
C LEU A 56 -9.53 21.32 -22.36
N ASP A 57 -8.68 22.21 -21.87
CA ASP A 57 -7.24 22.25 -22.19
C ASP A 57 -6.49 20.97 -21.75
N SER A 58 -7.04 20.22 -20.82
CA SER A 58 -6.47 18.97 -20.35
C SER A 58 -6.88 17.74 -21.16
N VAL A 59 -7.80 17.89 -22.11
CA VAL A 59 -8.43 16.77 -22.83
C VAL A 59 -7.81 16.53 -24.19
N SER A 60 -6.93 15.54 -24.29
CA SER A 60 -6.30 15.12 -25.55
C SER A 60 -7.15 14.13 -26.38
N ARG A 61 -8.43 13.90 -26.04
CA ARG A 61 -9.31 12.90 -26.65
C ARG A 61 -10.39 13.56 -27.48
N LYS A 62 -10.64 13.03 -28.68
CA LYS A 62 -11.60 13.57 -29.65
C LYS A 62 -13.04 13.52 -29.12
N SER A 63 -13.43 12.41 -28.49
CA SER A 63 -14.77 12.23 -27.92
C SER A 63 -15.07 13.22 -26.81
N LEU A 64 -14.18 13.38 -25.84
CA LEU A 64 -14.39 14.34 -24.76
C LEU A 64 -14.33 15.80 -25.22
N ALA A 65 -13.45 16.13 -26.15
CA ALA A 65 -13.40 17.45 -26.78
C ALA A 65 -14.69 17.73 -27.56
N TYR A 66 -15.25 16.72 -28.22
CA TYR A 66 -16.53 16.86 -28.92
C TYR A 66 -17.71 17.11 -27.96
N ILE A 67 -17.81 16.34 -26.86
CA ILE A 67 -18.81 16.56 -25.81
C ILE A 67 -18.73 17.99 -25.30
N ALA A 68 -17.55 18.42 -24.88
CA ALA A 68 -17.34 19.74 -24.33
C ALA A 68 -17.65 20.87 -25.33
N SER A 69 -17.38 20.67 -26.63
CA SER A 69 -17.73 21.64 -27.67
C SER A 69 -19.24 21.82 -27.91
N ARG A 70 -20.06 20.87 -27.47
CA ARG A 70 -21.53 20.90 -27.56
C ARG A 70 -22.18 21.38 -26.26
N ASN A 71 -21.44 21.41 -25.17
CA ASN A 71 -21.96 21.79 -23.88
C ASN A 71 -22.06 23.31 -23.72
N SER A 72 -23.09 23.73 -23.00
CA SER A 72 -23.21 25.11 -22.53
C SER A 72 -23.71 25.13 -21.09
N VAL A 73 -23.27 26.09 -20.32
CA VAL A 73 -23.72 26.32 -18.94
C VAL A 73 -24.29 27.72 -18.86
N VAL A 74 -25.52 27.84 -18.39
CA VAL A 74 -26.20 29.13 -18.25
C VAL A 74 -26.55 29.34 -16.78
N ALA A 75 -26.00 30.39 -16.17
CA ALA A 75 -26.30 30.82 -14.82
C ALA A 75 -27.68 31.49 -14.78
N THR A 76 -28.57 31.05 -13.91
CA THR A 76 -29.96 31.53 -13.85
C THR A 76 -30.27 32.33 -12.61
N ASN A 77 -29.65 32.02 -11.48
CA ASN A 77 -29.89 32.72 -10.21
C ASN A 77 -28.70 32.60 -9.27
N LEU A 78 -28.53 33.60 -8.40
CA LEU A 78 -27.48 33.70 -7.38
C LEU A 78 -28.08 33.70 -5.99
N SER A 79 -27.40 33.01 -5.05
CA SER A 79 -27.67 33.11 -3.61
C SER A 79 -26.35 33.11 -2.84
N TYR A 80 -26.30 33.82 -1.72
CA TYR A 80 -25.11 33.99 -0.91
C TYR A 80 -25.22 33.17 0.38
N GLY A 81 -24.21 32.35 0.67
CA GLY A 81 -24.11 31.55 1.87
C GLY A 81 -23.34 32.25 3.00
N GLU A 82 -23.37 31.64 4.18
CA GLU A 82 -22.75 32.22 5.39
C GLU A 82 -21.20 32.12 5.43
N ASN A 83 -20.60 31.29 4.56
CA ASN A 83 -19.16 30.95 4.59
C ASN A 83 -18.36 31.47 3.41
N ARG A 84 -18.70 32.66 2.87
CA ARG A 84 -18.11 33.23 1.63
C ARG A 84 -18.33 32.35 0.41
N ASP A 85 -19.36 31.56 0.41
CA ASP A 85 -19.80 30.76 -0.72
C ASP A 85 -20.95 31.46 -1.44
N ILE A 86 -20.91 31.37 -2.75
CA ILE A 86 -21.95 31.87 -3.63
C ILE A 86 -22.49 30.66 -4.38
N THR A 87 -23.76 30.38 -4.22
CA THR A 87 -24.44 29.28 -4.92
C THR A 87 -25.13 29.84 -6.15
N VAL A 88 -24.81 29.31 -7.33
CA VAL A 88 -25.34 29.69 -8.60
C VAL A 88 -26.19 28.52 -9.14
N ASN A 89 -27.45 28.78 -9.41
CA ASN A 89 -28.28 27.81 -10.14
C ASN A 89 -27.93 27.89 -11.62
N CYS A 90 -27.64 26.75 -12.23
CA CYS A 90 -27.22 26.66 -13.62
C CYS A 90 -28.07 25.65 -14.39
N GLU A 91 -28.30 25.96 -15.67
CA GLU A 91 -28.81 25.03 -16.65
C GLU A 91 -27.63 24.57 -17.53
N ILE A 92 -27.34 23.27 -17.52
CA ILE A 92 -26.31 22.66 -18.37
C ILE A 92 -27.00 21.97 -19.54
N THR A 93 -26.68 22.39 -20.75
CA THR A 93 -27.00 21.63 -21.96
C THR A 93 -25.84 20.73 -22.27
N THR A 94 -26.06 19.44 -22.38
CA THR A 94 -25.04 18.42 -22.65
C THR A 94 -25.65 17.26 -23.45
N ILE A 95 -24.81 16.30 -23.85
CA ILE A 95 -25.24 15.05 -24.51
C ILE A 95 -25.44 13.99 -23.44
N ASP A 96 -26.45 13.11 -23.53
CA ASP A 96 -26.58 11.95 -22.65
C ASP A 96 -25.57 10.86 -23.01
N VAL A 97 -24.35 11.05 -22.55
CA VAL A 97 -23.23 10.16 -22.84
C VAL A 97 -23.38 8.82 -22.14
N SER A 98 -24.00 8.81 -20.95
CA SER A 98 -24.18 7.59 -20.16
C SER A 98 -25.08 6.58 -20.87
N GLU A 99 -26.26 7.01 -21.30
CA GLU A 99 -27.20 6.16 -22.02
C GLU A 99 -26.60 5.71 -23.36
N LEU A 100 -26.00 6.64 -24.10
CA LEU A 100 -25.39 6.38 -25.40
C LEU A 100 -24.30 5.29 -25.33
N ILE A 101 -23.38 5.36 -24.36
CA ILE A 101 -22.31 4.37 -24.20
C ILE A 101 -22.90 3.02 -23.79
N LEU A 102 -23.80 2.98 -22.80
CA LEU A 102 -24.36 1.73 -22.29
C LEU A 102 -25.19 1.00 -23.35
N GLU A 103 -25.99 1.71 -24.11
CA GLU A 103 -26.80 1.13 -25.19
C GLU A 103 -25.94 0.64 -26.37
N ASN A 104 -24.87 1.33 -26.69
CA ASN A 104 -24.01 1.02 -27.84
C ASN A 104 -22.70 0.30 -27.45
N MET A 105 -22.60 -0.23 -26.23
CA MET A 105 -21.37 -0.85 -25.72
C MET A 105 -20.90 -2.02 -26.61
N SER A 106 -21.82 -2.82 -27.15
CA SER A 106 -21.49 -3.91 -28.07
C SER A 106 -20.80 -3.43 -29.36
N THR A 107 -21.23 -2.28 -29.87
CA THR A 107 -20.67 -1.68 -31.09
C THR A 107 -19.34 -0.98 -30.81
N LEU A 108 -19.23 -0.27 -29.70
CA LEU A 108 -18.03 0.42 -29.27
C LEU A 108 -16.86 -0.55 -28.98
N LEU A 109 -17.20 -1.75 -28.51
CA LEU A 109 -16.21 -2.75 -28.11
C LEU A 109 -16.04 -3.88 -29.13
N ASP A 110 -16.71 -3.79 -30.28
CA ASP A 110 -16.47 -4.68 -31.41
C ASP A 110 -15.20 -4.25 -32.19
N VAL A 111 -14.10 -4.24 -31.47
CA VAL A 111 -12.74 -3.92 -32.00
C VAL A 111 -11.90 -5.16 -31.98
N ASP A 112 -11.11 -5.36 -33.03
CA ASP A 112 -10.13 -6.40 -33.06
C ASP A 112 -9.06 -6.16 -31.98
N ILE A 113 -9.00 -7.08 -31.01
CA ILE A 113 -8.01 -7.02 -29.89
C ILE A 113 -6.66 -7.62 -30.27
N ILE A 114 -6.58 -8.23 -31.46
CA ILE A 114 -5.37 -8.82 -32.02
C ILE A 114 -5.02 -8.01 -33.27
N ASP A 115 -3.78 -7.52 -33.36
CA ASP A 115 -3.33 -6.78 -34.53
C ASP A 115 -2.99 -7.71 -35.72
N GLU A 116 -2.71 -7.11 -36.89
CA GLU A 116 -2.37 -7.83 -38.11
C GLU A 116 -1.15 -8.77 -37.97
N SER A 117 -0.34 -8.60 -36.92
CA SER A 117 0.81 -9.45 -36.58
C SER A 117 0.42 -10.61 -35.65
N GLY A 118 -0.83 -10.75 -35.25
CA GLY A 118 -1.32 -11.77 -34.31
C GLY A 118 -0.98 -11.47 -32.85
N ILE A 119 -0.64 -10.23 -32.50
CA ILE A 119 -0.27 -9.81 -31.16
C ILE A 119 -1.46 -9.08 -30.50
N TYR A 120 -1.73 -9.38 -29.22
CA TYR A 120 -2.73 -8.66 -28.44
C TYR A 120 -2.44 -7.16 -28.34
N MET A 121 -3.42 -6.33 -28.68
CA MET A 121 -3.29 -4.89 -28.58
C MET A 121 -3.21 -4.43 -27.12
N THR A 122 -2.42 -3.39 -26.87
CA THR A 122 -2.38 -2.72 -25.58
C THR A 122 -3.65 -1.90 -25.36
N SER A 123 -4.04 -1.67 -24.08
CA SER A 123 -5.15 -0.80 -23.73
C SER A 123 -5.06 0.61 -24.35
N THR A 124 -3.83 1.13 -24.51
CA THR A 124 -3.57 2.43 -25.16
C THR A 124 -3.98 2.44 -26.63
N LYS A 125 -3.70 1.35 -27.38
CA LYS A 125 -4.06 1.25 -28.80
C LYS A 125 -5.57 1.06 -28.96
N ILE A 126 -6.15 0.21 -28.11
CA ILE A 126 -7.61 0.00 -28.05
C ILE A 126 -8.35 1.30 -27.71
N LYS A 127 -7.82 2.12 -26.79
CA LYS A 127 -8.36 3.43 -26.44
C LYS A 127 -8.59 4.32 -27.67
N TYR A 128 -7.62 4.42 -28.55
CA TYR A 128 -7.76 5.27 -29.75
C TYR A 128 -8.85 4.77 -30.71
N LEU A 129 -9.00 3.46 -30.85
CA LEU A 129 -10.07 2.89 -31.69
C LEU A 129 -11.45 3.16 -31.11
N ILE A 130 -11.59 2.98 -29.78
CA ILE A 130 -12.85 3.28 -29.10
C ILE A 130 -13.14 4.79 -29.14
N ASP A 131 -12.14 5.67 -28.98
CA ASP A 131 -12.32 7.12 -29.04
C ASP A 131 -12.86 7.61 -30.38
N ASP A 132 -12.36 7.05 -31.49
CA ASP A 132 -12.87 7.35 -32.82
C ASP A 132 -14.31 6.86 -33.01
N SER A 133 -14.62 5.62 -32.60
CA SER A 133 -15.99 5.06 -32.67
C SER A 133 -16.98 5.82 -31.79
N LEU A 134 -16.57 6.19 -30.57
CA LEU A 134 -17.37 6.98 -29.65
C LEU A 134 -17.63 8.38 -30.23
N THR A 135 -16.61 9.01 -30.82
CA THR A 135 -16.77 10.33 -31.46
C THR A 135 -17.81 10.30 -32.59
N GLU A 136 -17.86 9.24 -33.40
CA GLU A 136 -18.87 9.10 -34.46
C GLU A 136 -20.27 8.89 -33.87
N LEU A 137 -20.42 8.11 -32.81
CA LEU A 137 -21.71 7.93 -32.13
C LEU A 137 -22.24 9.23 -31.53
N LEU A 138 -21.36 10.02 -30.90
CA LEU A 138 -21.71 11.32 -30.29
C LEU A 138 -22.26 12.33 -31.29
N LYS A 139 -21.90 12.27 -32.57
CA LYS A 139 -22.44 13.18 -33.61
C LYS A 139 -23.91 13.06 -33.83
N GLY A 140 -24.50 11.91 -33.58
CA GLY A 140 -25.94 11.64 -33.72
C GLY A 140 -26.75 11.72 -32.42
N ALA A 141 -26.11 12.06 -31.31
CA ALA A 141 -26.73 12.06 -30.01
C ALA A 141 -27.58 13.31 -29.74
N ASP A 142 -28.70 13.12 -29.04
CA ASP A 142 -29.61 14.19 -28.62
C ASP A 142 -29.01 14.98 -27.43
N GLU A 143 -29.41 16.27 -27.35
CA GLU A 143 -29.03 17.13 -26.24
C GLU A 143 -29.94 16.94 -25.04
N LYS A 144 -29.39 17.00 -23.84
CA LYS A 144 -30.07 16.88 -22.56
C LYS A 144 -29.86 18.14 -21.74
N LEU A 145 -30.93 18.64 -21.13
CA LEU A 145 -30.86 19.77 -20.21
C LEU A 145 -30.84 19.25 -18.78
N ILE A 146 -29.85 19.70 -18.01
CA ILE A 146 -29.65 19.35 -16.61
C ILE A 146 -29.65 20.61 -15.76
N ASN A 147 -30.52 20.65 -14.75
CA ASN A 147 -30.50 21.71 -13.74
C ASN A 147 -29.57 21.30 -12.58
N THR A 148 -28.62 22.15 -12.27
CA THR A 148 -27.63 21.90 -11.22
C THR A 148 -27.27 23.19 -10.46
N THR A 149 -26.47 23.04 -9.43
CA THR A 149 -25.95 24.18 -8.67
C THR A 149 -24.43 24.17 -8.70
N VAL A 150 -23.86 25.34 -8.97
CA VAL A 150 -22.42 25.58 -8.96
C VAL A 150 -22.08 26.43 -7.73
N THR A 151 -21.08 26.07 -6.98
CA THR A 151 -20.61 26.85 -5.83
C THR A 151 -19.34 27.59 -6.19
N ILE A 152 -19.35 28.90 -5.96
CA ILE A 152 -18.20 29.79 -6.15
C ILE A 152 -17.73 30.22 -4.75
N TYR A 153 -16.46 30.05 -4.47
CA TYR A 153 -15.85 30.49 -3.22
C TYR A 153 -15.01 31.76 -3.43
N GLN A 154 -15.17 32.73 -2.53
CA GLN A 154 -14.27 33.88 -2.47
C GLN A 154 -13.00 33.48 -1.72
N THR A 155 -11.84 33.61 -2.38
CA THR A 155 -10.50 33.35 -1.83
C THR A 155 -9.74 34.67 -1.64
N LYS A 156 -8.53 34.63 -1.11
CA LYS A 156 -7.64 35.79 -1.00
C LYS A 156 -7.18 36.32 -2.36
N ASP A 157 -7.14 35.44 -3.36
CA ASP A 157 -6.62 35.71 -4.69
C ASP A 157 -7.75 35.93 -5.73
N GLY A 158 -9.01 35.94 -5.29
CA GLY A 158 -10.19 36.12 -6.13
C GLY A 158 -11.28 35.09 -5.90
N TYR A 159 -12.00 34.74 -6.94
CA TYR A 159 -13.09 33.76 -6.90
C TYR A 159 -12.66 32.47 -7.55
N VAL A 160 -13.09 31.34 -6.99
CA VAL A 160 -12.81 29.99 -7.52
C VAL A 160 -14.12 29.21 -7.60
N VAL A 161 -14.39 28.63 -8.74
CA VAL A 161 -15.53 27.75 -8.97
C VAL A 161 -15.20 26.35 -8.45
N TYR A 162 -16.07 25.81 -7.61
CA TYR A 162 -15.93 24.46 -7.10
C TYR A 162 -16.57 23.46 -8.06
N THR A 163 -15.79 22.49 -8.48
CA THR A 163 -16.17 21.47 -9.48
C THR A 163 -16.15 20.06 -8.89
N PRO A 164 -17.15 19.70 -8.06
CA PRO A 164 -17.28 18.35 -7.50
C PRO A 164 -17.57 17.32 -8.60
N ASP A 165 -17.33 16.03 -8.27
CA ASP A 165 -17.58 14.88 -9.17
C ASP A 165 -18.97 14.95 -9.81
N GLU A 166 -20.00 15.28 -9.04
CA GLU A 166 -21.40 15.38 -9.49
C GLU A 166 -21.62 16.47 -10.55
N LEU A 167 -20.94 17.60 -10.41
CA LEU A 167 -21.00 18.68 -11.37
C LEU A 167 -20.27 18.33 -12.67
N VAL A 168 -19.08 17.72 -12.54
CA VAL A 168 -18.30 17.24 -13.68
C VAL A 168 -19.05 16.13 -14.43
N ASP A 169 -19.69 15.20 -13.70
CA ASP A 169 -20.51 14.16 -14.28
C ASP A 169 -21.70 14.75 -15.05
N SER A 170 -22.37 15.75 -14.48
CA SER A 170 -23.46 16.48 -15.14
C SER A 170 -22.98 17.19 -16.40
N TYR A 171 -21.84 17.85 -16.36
CA TYR A 171 -21.28 18.56 -17.50
C TYR A 171 -20.88 17.64 -18.65
N TYR A 172 -20.32 16.47 -18.34
CA TYR A 172 -19.94 15.46 -19.34
C TYR A 172 -21.00 14.39 -19.57
N GLY A 173 -22.28 14.66 -19.25
CA GLY A 173 -23.42 13.81 -19.58
C GLY A 173 -23.42 12.43 -18.92
N GLY A 174 -23.00 12.34 -17.68
CA GLY A 174 -22.98 11.10 -16.90
C GLY A 174 -21.75 10.21 -17.12
N ILE A 175 -20.66 10.76 -17.60
CA ILE A 175 -19.46 9.99 -17.97
C ILE A 175 -18.76 9.32 -16.78
N LEU A 176 -18.81 9.92 -15.58
CA LEU A 176 -18.24 9.34 -14.37
C LEU A 176 -19.09 8.18 -13.86
N SER A 177 -20.41 8.30 -14.00
CA SER A 177 -21.36 7.23 -13.68
C SER A 177 -21.12 6.01 -14.56
N VAL A 178 -20.95 6.19 -15.88
CA VAL A 178 -20.59 5.12 -16.83
C VAL A 178 -19.28 4.47 -16.46
N LYS A 179 -18.26 5.26 -16.11
CA LYS A 179 -16.97 4.74 -15.69
C LYS A 179 -17.11 3.79 -14.50
N SER A 180 -17.86 4.18 -13.48
CA SER A 180 -18.12 3.35 -12.30
C SER A 180 -18.84 2.06 -12.65
N GLU A 181 -19.82 2.11 -13.56
CA GLU A 181 -20.55 0.94 -14.02
C GLU A 181 -19.67 -0.02 -14.81
N VAL A 182 -18.89 0.49 -15.77
CA VAL A 182 -17.93 -0.30 -16.56
C VAL A 182 -16.89 -0.96 -15.67
N GLU A 183 -16.39 -0.26 -14.64
CA GLU A 183 -15.44 -0.81 -13.65
C GLU A 183 -16.02 -2.00 -12.88
N SER A 184 -17.32 -2.01 -12.64
CA SER A 184 -18.01 -3.10 -11.92
C SER A 184 -18.32 -4.34 -12.79
N MET A 185 -18.37 -4.21 -14.12
CA MET A 185 -18.74 -5.28 -15.03
C MET A 185 -17.68 -6.38 -15.10
N SER A 186 -18.08 -7.64 -15.00
CA SER A 186 -17.24 -8.82 -15.21
C SER A 186 -17.43 -9.49 -16.57
N THR A 187 -18.61 -9.30 -17.16
CA THR A 187 -19.02 -9.84 -18.47
C THR A 187 -19.59 -8.74 -19.35
N ILE A 188 -19.58 -8.96 -20.63
CA ILE A 188 -20.15 -8.06 -21.64
C ILE A 188 -20.80 -8.88 -22.74
N VAL A 189 -21.87 -8.33 -23.36
CA VAL A 189 -22.53 -8.94 -24.51
C VAL A 189 -22.02 -8.27 -25.79
N ILE A 190 -21.32 -9.02 -26.64
CA ILE A 190 -20.88 -8.56 -27.97
C ILE A 190 -21.52 -9.47 -29.01
N ASN A 191 -22.20 -8.88 -29.97
CA ASN A 191 -22.94 -9.60 -31.04
C ASN A 191 -23.86 -10.69 -30.50
N GLY A 192 -24.58 -10.39 -29.39
CA GLY A 192 -25.54 -11.30 -28.75
C GLY A 192 -24.92 -12.45 -27.96
N VAL A 193 -23.60 -12.49 -27.81
CA VAL A 193 -22.88 -13.51 -27.04
C VAL A 193 -22.29 -12.88 -25.78
N GLU A 194 -22.65 -13.42 -24.62
CA GLU A 194 -22.05 -13.02 -23.36
C GLU A 194 -20.61 -13.54 -23.27
N LYS A 195 -19.64 -12.65 -23.09
CA LYS A 195 -18.21 -12.95 -22.97
C LYS A 195 -17.66 -12.32 -21.71
N ARG A 196 -16.57 -12.87 -21.19
CA ARG A 196 -15.80 -12.23 -20.12
C ARG A 196 -15.27 -10.90 -20.65
N PHE A 197 -15.42 -9.83 -19.84
CA PHE A 197 -14.90 -8.53 -20.21
C PHE A 197 -13.36 -8.53 -20.08
N GLU A 198 -12.65 -8.54 -21.20
CA GLU A 198 -11.20 -8.59 -21.21
C GLU A 198 -10.59 -7.31 -20.66
N ASN A 199 -9.57 -7.44 -19.80
CA ASN A 199 -8.97 -6.32 -19.09
C ASN A 199 -8.43 -5.22 -20.01
N ASN A 200 -7.85 -5.58 -21.16
CA ASN A 200 -7.32 -4.58 -22.08
C ASN A 200 -8.42 -3.76 -22.74
N LEU A 201 -9.53 -4.40 -23.09
CA LEU A 201 -10.69 -3.76 -23.68
C LEU A 201 -11.40 -2.86 -22.66
N LYS A 202 -11.62 -3.37 -21.45
CA LYS A 202 -12.18 -2.65 -20.33
C LYS A 202 -11.34 -1.41 -19.97
N ASN A 203 -10.02 -1.57 -19.80
CA ASN A 203 -9.11 -0.46 -19.53
C ASN A 203 -9.03 0.53 -20.70
N GLY A 204 -9.13 0.06 -21.94
CA GLY A 204 -9.18 0.92 -23.12
C GLY A 204 -10.38 1.86 -23.07
N LEU A 205 -11.58 1.34 -22.77
CA LEU A 205 -12.80 2.13 -22.62
C LEU A 205 -12.70 3.11 -21.42
N ILE A 206 -12.26 2.62 -20.25
CA ILE A 206 -12.08 3.47 -19.06
C ILE A 206 -11.13 4.63 -19.34
N GLU A 207 -10.01 4.40 -20.03
CA GLU A 207 -9.09 5.47 -20.40
C GLU A 207 -9.68 6.43 -21.44
N CYS A 208 -10.65 6.02 -22.22
CA CYS A 208 -11.37 6.86 -23.17
C CYS A 208 -12.30 7.86 -22.47
N ILE A 209 -13.01 7.38 -21.44
CA ILE A 209 -14.00 8.16 -20.68
C ILE A 209 -13.45 8.81 -19.41
N LYS A 210 -12.13 8.80 -19.21
CA LYS A 210 -11.48 9.38 -18.04
C LYS A 210 -11.30 10.89 -18.18
N VAL A 211 -12.06 11.64 -17.43
CA VAL A 211 -11.93 13.09 -17.29
C VAL A 211 -10.87 13.41 -16.25
N ARG A 212 -10.02 14.40 -16.52
CA ARG A 212 -9.05 14.94 -15.54
C ARG A 212 -9.54 16.31 -15.09
N TYR A 213 -9.82 16.45 -13.82
CA TYR A 213 -10.20 17.70 -13.17
C TYR A 213 -9.61 17.71 -11.76
N GLU A 214 -9.44 18.90 -11.21
CA GLU A 214 -9.02 19.08 -9.83
C GLU A 214 -10.27 19.36 -8.98
N ASP A 215 -10.68 18.37 -8.19
CA ASP A 215 -11.73 18.51 -7.18
C ASP A 215 -11.09 19.11 -5.89
N ASP A 216 -10.49 20.29 -6.01
CA ASP A 216 -9.89 21.00 -4.90
C ASP A 216 -10.90 22.01 -4.34
N VAL A 217 -11.40 21.76 -3.12
CA VAL A 217 -12.18 22.76 -2.37
C VAL A 217 -11.30 23.99 -2.16
N PRO A 218 -11.74 25.18 -2.61
CA PRO A 218 -10.93 26.40 -2.50
C PRO A 218 -10.56 26.80 -1.07
N GLU A 219 -9.50 27.58 -0.90
CA GLU A 219 -8.84 27.90 0.38
C GLU A 219 -9.65 28.75 1.40
N THR A 220 -10.96 28.92 1.25
CA THR A 220 -11.79 29.51 2.30
C THR A 220 -11.92 28.61 3.52
N VAL A 221 -11.68 27.31 3.35
CA VAL A 221 -11.48 26.36 4.44
C VAL A 221 -10.07 26.56 4.98
N THR A 222 -9.93 26.87 6.28
CA THR A 222 -8.63 27.04 6.95
C THR A 222 -7.64 25.99 6.48
N GLY A 223 -6.35 26.35 6.25
CA GLY A 223 -5.33 25.47 5.64
C GLY A 223 -5.21 24.06 6.27
N ILE A 224 -5.66 23.91 7.50
CA ILE A 224 -5.75 22.63 8.22
C ILE A 224 -6.90 21.76 7.69
N ALA A 225 -8.08 22.31 7.43
CA ALA A 225 -9.23 21.55 6.92
C ALA A 225 -8.98 21.07 5.47
N LYS A 226 -8.31 21.88 4.65
CA LYS A 226 -7.83 21.46 3.31
C LYS A 226 -6.86 20.28 3.41
N LEU A 227 -5.92 20.32 4.37
CA LEU A 227 -4.99 19.23 4.62
C LEU A 227 -5.72 17.96 5.06
N ILE A 228 -6.73 18.09 5.92
CA ILE A 228 -7.55 16.97 6.40
C ILE A 228 -8.36 16.37 5.25
N ASN A 229 -9.06 17.19 4.46
CA ASN A 229 -9.84 16.71 3.33
C ASN A 229 -8.96 16.02 2.29
N LYS A 230 -7.80 16.60 1.96
CA LYS A 230 -6.81 15.98 1.08
C LYS A 230 -6.30 14.64 1.64
N PHE A 231 -6.06 14.59 2.96
CA PHE A 231 -5.67 13.34 3.63
C PHE A 231 -6.78 12.29 3.58
N VAL A 232 -8.04 12.68 3.92
CA VAL A 232 -9.20 11.77 3.92
C VAL A 232 -9.48 11.25 2.50
N LYS A 233 -9.46 12.13 1.49
CA LYS A 233 -9.63 11.75 0.07
C LYS A 233 -8.52 10.79 -0.36
N SER A 234 -7.26 11.12 -0.05
CA SER A 234 -6.12 10.25 -0.35
C SER A 234 -6.19 8.92 0.41
N PHE A 235 -6.64 8.91 1.66
CA PHE A 235 -6.83 7.69 2.45
C PHE A 235 -7.93 6.80 1.85
N LYS A 236 -9.07 7.40 1.48
CA LYS A 236 -10.19 6.68 0.85
C LYS A 236 -9.74 6.05 -0.46
N LEU A 237 -9.14 6.84 -1.36
CA LEU A 237 -8.62 6.38 -2.64
C LEU A 237 -7.63 5.21 -2.50
N ASN A 238 -6.70 5.29 -1.53
CA ASN A 238 -5.64 4.30 -1.41
C ASN A 238 -6.08 3.02 -0.71
N PHE A 239 -7.03 3.08 0.24
CA PHE A 239 -7.32 1.93 1.10
C PHE A 239 -8.77 1.45 1.06
N ILE A 240 -9.74 2.35 0.88
CA ILE A 240 -11.16 2.00 0.94
C ILE A 240 -11.69 1.62 -0.44
N ASP A 241 -11.42 2.49 -1.43
CA ASP A 241 -11.83 2.26 -2.80
C ASP A 241 -11.17 0.97 -3.31
N ASP A 242 -11.88 0.19 -4.12
CA ASP A 242 -11.45 -1.11 -4.64
C ASP A 242 -11.05 -2.15 -3.57
N ASN A 243 -11.40 -1.90 -2.29
CA ASN A 243 -11.00 -2.77 -1.18
C ASN A 243 -9.48 -3.00 -1.06
N ASN A 244 -8.68 -2.01 -1.41
CA ASN A 244 -7.22 -2.09 -1.43
C ASN A 244 -6.61 -2.46 -0.06
N TRP A 245 -7.30 -2.16 1.05
CA TRP A 245 -6.89 -2.59 2.39
C TRP A 245 -6.67 -4.10 2.51
N LYS A 246 -7.31 -4.91 1.64
CA LYS A 246 -7.12 -6.37 1.62
C LYS A 246 -5.70 -6.77 1.24
N TYR A 247 -5.01 -5.99 0.39
CA TYR A 247 -3.61 -6.24 0.07
C TYR A 247 -2.70 -6.10 1.30
N ILE A 248 -3.01 -5.13 2.17
CA ILE A 248 -2.28 -4.92 3.43
C ILE A 248 -2.54 -6.07 4.41
N THR A 249 -3.81 -6.44 4.63
CA THR A 249 -4.16 -7.49 5.61
C THR A 249 -3.67 -8.87 5.18
N ASN A 250 -3.88 -9.24 3.93
CA ASN A 250 -3.39 -10.51 3.40
C ASN A 250 -1.86 -10.54 3.37
N GLY A 251 -1.23 -9.44 2.94
CA GLY A 251 0.22 -9.32 2.96
C GLY A 251 0.81 -9.44 4.36
N LEU A 252 0.14 -8.87 5.37
CA LEU A 252 0.53 -9.00 6.77
C LEU A 252 0.47 -10.46 7.25
N LEU A 253 -0.59 -11.20 6.89
CA LEU A 253 -0.71 -12.63 7.23
C LEU A 253 0.42 -13.45 6.61
N ILE A 254 0.73 -13.23 5.33
CA ILE A 254 1.84 -13.91 4.64
C ILE A 254 3.19 -13.55 5.28
N THR A 255 3.41 -12.29 5.65
CA THR A 255 4.62 -11.86 6.36
C THR A 255 4.78 -12.62 7.68
N PHE A 256 3.70 -12.75 8.47
CA PHE A 256 3.75 -13.51 9.71
C PHE A 256 3.96 -15.01 9.49
N GLU A 257 3.30 -15.59 8.51
CA GLU A 257 3.47 -17.01 8.14
C GLU A 257 4.93 -17.32 7.83
N ILE A 258 5.52 -16.58 6.90
CA ILE A 258 6.94 -16.74 6.53
C ILE A 258 7.83 -16.55 7.75
N THR A 259 7.62 -15.46 8.52
CA THR A 259 8.46 -15.14 9.68
C THR A 259 8.42 -16.25 10.74
N VAL A 260 7.23 -16.72 11.12
CA VAL A 260 7.10 -17.75 12.18
C VAL A 260 7.71 -19.06 11.75
N LEU A 261 7.42 -19.53 10.54
CA LEU A 261 7.93 -20.81 10.05
C LEU A 261 9.45 -20.76 9.83
N SER A 262 9.97 -19.65 9.30
CA SER A 262 11.41 -19.42 9.16
C SER A 262 12.12 -19.33 10.51
N ALA A 263 11.52 -18.68 11.49
CA ALA A 263 12.08 -18.60 12.84
C ALA A 263 12.18 -19.96 13.51
N ILE A 264 11.12 -20.79 13.41
CA ILE A 264 11.13 -22.16 13.94
C ILE A 264 12.24 -22.98 13.29
N MET A 265 12.33 -22.95 11.97
CA MET A 265 13.39 -23.65 11.23
C MET A 265 14.78 -23.12 11.60
N GLY A 266 14.92 -21.80 11.70
CA GLY A 266 16.18 -21.14 12.09
C GLY A 266 16.63 -21.50 13.50
N VAL A 267 15.69 -21.55 14.45
CA VAL A 267 15.99 -21.98 15.83
C VAL A 267 16.49 -23.41 15.84
N ILE A 268 15.78 -24.33 15.19
CA ILE A 268 16.16 -25.77 15.15
C ILE A 268 17.56 -25.92 14.53
N LEU A 269 17.78 -25.32 13.37
CA LEU A 269 19.06 -25.41 12.65
C LEU A 269 20.18 -24.74 13.44
N GLY A 270 19.94 -23.55 13.98
CA GLY A 270 20.93 -22.82 14.75
C GLY A 270 21.36 -23.51 16.04
N PHE A 271 20.41 -24.14 16.77
CA PHE A 271 20.76 -24.95 17.93
C PHE A 271 21.64 -26.16 17.58
N ILE A 272 21.29 -26.88 16.50
CA ILE A 272 22.10 -28.03 16.03
C ILE A 272 23.54 -27.56 15.73
N ILE A 273 23.69 -26.47 14.97
CA ILE A 273 25.01 -25.94 14.58
C ILE A 273 25.79 -25.47 15.82
N ALA A 274 25.15 -24.74 16.73
CA ALA A 274 25.78 -24.26 17.95
C ALA A 274 26.30 -25.41 18.80
N ILE A 275 25.51 -26.48 19.00
CA ILE A 275 25.91 -27.67 19.76
C ILE A 275 27.11 -28.36 19.10
N ILE A 276 27.08 -28.54 17.77
CA ILE A 276 28.19 -29.15 17.03
C ILE A 276 29.48 -28.34 17.26
N ARG A 277 29.40 -27.03 17.08
CA ARG A 277 30.58 -26.13 17.25
C ARG A 277 31.09 -26.10 18.67
N CYS A 278 30.20 -25.92 19.66
CA CYS A 278 30.63 -25.95 21.08
C CYS A 278 31.23 -27.29 21.47
N THR A 279 30.70 -28.41 20.96
CA THR A 279 31.27 -29.75 21.22
C THR A 279 32.64 -29.91 20.56
N ALA A 280 32.80 -29.41 19.33
CA ALA A 280 34.09 -29.47 18.66
C ALA A 280 35.17 -28.62 19.39
N ASP A 281 34.79 -27.41 19.80
CA ASP A 281 35.69 -26.50 20.53
C ASP A 281 36.15 -27.08 21.89
N LYS A 282 35.24 -27.70 22.65
CA LYS A 282 35.52 -28.23 24.00
C LYS A 282 36.14 -29.62 24.00
N THR A 283 35.83 -30.48 23.02
CA THR A 283 36.26 -31.89 23.02
C THR A 283 37.30 -32.21 21.96
N GLY A 284 37.55 -31.34 21.01
CA GLY A 284 38.42 -31.58 19.85
C GLY A 284 37.84 -32.63 18.87
N LYS A 285 36.62 -33.14 19.12
CA LYS A 285 35.90 -34.07 18.25
C LYS A 285 35.07 -33.32 17.19
N LEU A 286 34.51 -34.01 16.20
CA LEU A 286 33.64 -33.47 15.18
C LEU A 286 34.29 -32.37 14.30
N LYS A 287 35.62 -32.41 14.10
CA LYS A 287 36.36 -31.39 13.34
C LYS A 287 35.82 -31.16 11.93
N PHE A 288 35.41 -32.25 11.23
CA PHE A 288 34.85 -32.15 9.89
C PHE A 288 33.48 -31.46 9.90
N LEU A 289 32.59 -31.84 10.84
CA LEU A 289 31.28 -31.18 10.98
C LEU A 289 31.45 -29.71 11.37
N ASN A 290 32.39 -29.40 12.24
CA ASN A 290 32.69 -28.02 12.61
C ASN A 290 33.18 -27.20 11.41
N TRP A 291 34.00 -27.78 10.55
CA TRP A 291 34.42 -27.15 9.30
C TRP A 291 33.25 -26.85 8.38
N LEU A 292 32.33 -27.81 8.19
CA LEU A 292 31.10 -27.60 7.42
C LEU A 292 30.22 -26.51 8.02
N CYS A 293 30.04 -26.50 9.35
CA CYS A 293 29.30 -25.45 10.04
C CYS A 293 29.94 -24.05 9.82
N ASN A 294 31.25 -23.97 9.92
CA ASN A 294 31.97 -22.72 9.67
C ASN A 294 31.83 -22.26 8.23
N LEU A 295 31.92 -23.16 7.25
CA LEU A 295 31.69 -22.84 5.83
C LEU A 295 30.29 -22.29 5.62
N TYR A 296 29.27 -22.98 6.16
CA TYR A 296 27.87 -22.51 6.10
C TYR A 296 27.72 -21.11 6.70
N LEU A 297 28.23 -20.86 7.90
CA LEU A 297 28.13 -19.56 8.55
C LEU A 297 28.84 -18.46 7.74
N THR A 298 30.02 -18.79 7.19
CA THR A 298 30.79 -17.84 6.36
C THR A 298 30.03 -17.45 5.10
N VAL A 299 29.46 -18.42 4.40
CA VAL A 299 28.72 -18.19 3.16
C VAL A 299 27.42 -17.44 3.42
N VAL A 300 26.61 -17.94 4.36
CA VAL A 300 25.26 -17.39 4.59
C VAL A 300 25.32 -15.98 5.20
N ARG A 301 26.23 -15.74 6.14
CA ARG A 301 26.38 -14.40 6.75
C ARG A 301 27.24 -13.44 5.91
N GLY A 302 28.01 -13.96 4.99
CA GLY A 302 28.87 -13.18 4.09
C GLY A 302 28.19 -12.74 2.79
N THR A 303 26.96 -13.19 2.52
CA THR A 303 26.22 -12.84 1.31
C THR A 303 24.86 -12.19 1.63
N PRO A 304 24.37 -11.24 0.81
CA PRO A 304 23.07 -10.60 1.04
C PRO A 304 21.92 -11.61 0.95
N VAL A 305 20.99 -11.57 1.91
CA VAL A 305 19.81 -12.48 1.93
C VAL A 305 18.95 -12.38 0.69
N LEU A 306 18.81 -11.20 0.07
CA LEU A 306 18.11 -11.03 -1.19
C LEU A 306 18.74 -11.86 -2.30
N VAL A 307 20.06 -11.86 -2.42
CA VAL A 307 20.77 -12.64 -3.44
C VAL A 307 20.58 -14.14 -3.21
N GLN A 308 20.65 -14.57 -1.93
CA GLN A 308 20.37 -15.94 -1.54
C GLN A 308 18.94 -16.36 -1.95
N LEU A 309 17.94 -15.51 -1.68
CA LEU A 309 16.55 -15.76 -2.03
C LEU A 309 16.37 -15.91 -3.55
N LEU A 310 16.98 -15.02 -4.34
CA LEU A 310 16.91 -15.09 -5.81
C LEU A 310 17.56 -16.36 -6.35
N ILE A 311 18.73 -16.76 -5.83
CA ILE A 311 19.42 -17.99 -6.24
C ILE A 311 18.58 -19.22 -5.84
N ILE A 312 18.12 -19.29 -4.58
CA ILE A 312 17.34 -20.45 -4.10
C ILE A 312 16.04 -20.58 -4.90
N TYR A 313 15.37 -19.48 -5.17
CA TYR A 313 14.11 -19.51 -5.92
C TYR A 313 14.35 -19.80 -7.41
N PHE A 314 15.05 -18.93 -8.14
CA PHE A 314 15.12 -19.01 -9.59
C PHE A 314 16.03 -20.13 -10.11
N VAL A 315 17.11 -20.44 -9.40
CA VAL A 315 18.10 -21.41 -9.87
C VAL A 315 17.82 -22.81 -9.33
N ILE A 316 17.36 -22.95 -8.08
CA ILE A 316 17.22 -24.26 -7.42
C ILE A 316 15.77 -24.74 -7.43
N PHE A 317 14.83 -23.95 -6.93
CA PHE A 317 13.49 -24.42 -6.60
C PHE A 317 12.46 -24.24 -7.72
N LEU A 318 12.54 -23.18 -8.49
CA LEU A 318 11.64 -22.94 -9.64
C LEU A 318 11.73 -24.08 -10.68
N PRO A 319 12.93 -24.57 -11.07
CA PRO A 319 13.04 -25.68 -12.02
C PRO A 319 12.42 -27.00 -11.54
N ILE A 320 12.30 -27.20 -10.22
CA ILE A 320 11.68 -28.41 -9.61
C ILE A 320 10.25 -28.18 -9.13
N GLY A 321 9.66 -27.01 -9.45
CA GLY A 321 8.25 -26.69 -9.19
C GLY A 321 7.90 -26.38 -7.74
N ILE A 322 8.86 -25.96 -6.91
CA ILE A 322 8.56 -25.53 -5.53
C ILE A 322 8.00 -24.10 -5.55
N GLU A 323 6.90 -23.91 -4.84
CA GLU A 323 6.21 -22.63 -4.72
C GLU A 323 7.04 -21.55 -3.98
N LYS A 324 6.66 -20.29 -4.16
CA LYS A 324 7.38 -19.12 -3.64
C LYS A 324 7.43 -19.07 -2.12
N VAL A 325 6.28 -19.30 -1.44
CA VAL A 325 6.19 -19.20 0.04
C VAL A 325 7.05 -20.23 0.74
N PRO A 326 7.00 -21.54 0.42
CA PRO A 326 7.93 -22.54 0.94
C PRO A 326 9.39 -22.18 0.67
N THR A 327 9.70 -21.65 -0.52
CA THR A 327 11.06 -21.20 -0.87
C THR A 327 11.55 -20.11 0.07
N ALA A 328 10.71 -19.10 0.32
CA ALA A 328 11.03 -18.00 1.23
C ALA A 328 11.25 -18.49 2.67
N ILE A 329 10.38 -19.40 3.15
CA ILE A 329 10.51 -20.00 4.48
C ILE A 329 11.86 -20.71 4.62
N ILE A 330 12.25 -21.52 3.63
CA ILE A 330 13.53 -22.23 3.65
C ILE A 330 14.70 -21.26 3.59
N CYS A 331 14.66 -20.28 2.71
CA CYS A 331 15.73 -19.29 2.56
C CYS A 331 15.95 -18.48 3.85
N PHE A 332 14.88 -17.88 4.40
CA PHE A 332 14.98 -17.11 5.63
C PHE A 332 15.28 -18.00 6.84
N GLY A 333 14.79 -19.23 6.87
CA GLY A 333 15.12 -20.20 7.90
C GLY A 333 16.59 -20.60 7.90
N ILE A 334 17.18 -20.80 6.73
CA ILE A 334 18.64 -21.02 6.57
C ILE A 334 19.40 -19.78 7.01
N ASN A 335 18.98 -18.59 6.60
CA ASN A 335 19.63 -17.34 6.96
C ASN A 335 19.57 -17.10 8.47
N SER A 336 18.38 -17.14 9.07
CA SER A 336 18.18 -16.95 10.52
C SER A 336 18.91 -18.05 11.33
N GLY A 337 18.97 -19.28 10.82
CA GLY A 337 19.73 -20.38 11.45
C GLY A 337 21.22 -20.06 11.67
N ALA A 338 21.82 -19.28 10.76
CA ALA A 338 23.19 -18.84 10.91
C ALA A 338 23.35 -17.80 12.05
N TYR A 339 22.41 -16.87 12.18
CA TYR A 339 22.43 -15.89 13.27
C TYR A 339 22.09 -16.54 14.61
N VAL A 340 21.09 -17.41 14.66
CA VAL A 340 20.70 -18.19 15.84
C VAL A 340 21.88 -19.07 16.33
N ALA A 341 22.63 -19.70 15.42
CA ALA A 341 23.79 -20.51 15.79
C ALA A 341 24.85 -19.69 16.56
N GLU A 342 25.11 -18.48 16.13
CA GLU A 342 26.05 -17.58 16.84
C GLU A 342 25.47 -17.08 18.17
N ILE A 343 24.17 -16.74 18.22
CA ILE A 343 23.49 -16.32 19.44
C ILE A 343 23.55 -17.45 20.49
N VAL A 344 23.19 -18.64 20.10
CA VAL A 344 23.20 -19.81 21.02
C VAL A 344 24.62 -20.17 21.45
N ARG A 345 25.58 -20.18 20.51
CA ARG A 345 27.00 -20.42 20.84
C ARG A 345 27.51 -19.38 21.81
N GLY A 346 27.25 -18.09 21.58
CA GLY A 346 27.60 -17.00 22.48
C GLY A 346 27.00 -17.17 23.87
N GLY A 347 25.72 -17.58 23.95
CA GLY A 347 25.06 -17.85 25.22
C GLY A 347 25.64 -19.07 25.97
N ILE A 348 25.98 -20.14 25.27
CA ILE A 348 26.66 -21.29 25.91
C ILE A 348 28.05 -20.89 26.42
N MET A 349 28.78 -20.11 25.65
CA MET A 349 30.13 -19.66 26.04
C MET A 349 30.13 -18.60 27.14
N SER A 350 29.03 -17.94 27.41
CA SER A 350 28.87 -16.97 28.50
C SER A 350 28.67 -17.64 29.87
N VAL A 351 28.38 -18.92 29.91
CA VAL A 351 28.28 -19.69 31.16
C VAL A 351 29.68 -19.93 31.72
N ASP A 352 29.84 -19.65 33.02
CA ASP A 352 31.11 -19.79 33.74
C ASP A 352 31.70 -21.18 33.58
N GLU A 353 33.00 -21.28 33.30
CA GLU A 353 33.70 -22.58 33.14
C GLU A 353 33.64 -23.45 34.38
N GLY A 354 33.55 -22.83 35.56
CA GLY A 354 33.36 -23.53 36.83
C GLY A 354 32.08 -24.41 36.85
N GLN A 355 31.05 -24.09 36.05
CA GLN A 355 29.86 -24.93 35.90
C GLN A 355 30.18 -26.25 35.20
N PHE A 356 31.09 -26.25 34.23
CA PHE A 356 31.60 -27.47 33.59
C PHE A 356 32.46 -28.29 34.54
N GLU A 357 33.25 -27.64 35.38
CA GLU A 357 34.10 -28.29 36.39
C GLU A 357 33.27 -28.89 37.51
N ALA A 358 32.28 -28.14 38.01
CA ALA A 358 31.30 -28.65 38.99
C ALA A 358 30.53 -29.90 38.47
N GLY A 359 30.10 -29.82 37.22
CA GLY A 359 29.43 -31.00 36.57
C GLY A 359 30.34 -32.22 36.51
N ARG A 360 31.64 -32.06 36.19
CA ARG A 360 32.64 -33.13 36.20
C ARG A 360 32.89 -33.67 37.61
N SER A 361 32.96 -32.81 38.58
CA SER A 361 33.15 -33.19 40.00
C SER A 361 31.98 -33.99 40.53
N LEU A 362 30.75 -33.77 39.99
CA LEU A 362 29.58 -34.59 40.28
C LEU A 362 29.51 -35.90 39.47
N GLY A 363 30.54 -36.21 38.68
CA GLY A 363 30.61 -37.40 37.86
C GLY A 363 29.82 -37.36 36.56
N PHE A 364 29.38 -36.19 36.16
CA PHE A 364 28.66 -36.01 34.87
C PHE A 364 29.68 -36.03 33.72
N ASN A 365 29.30 -36.69 32.64
CA ASN A 365 30.01 -36.56 31.37
C ASN A 365 29.61 -35.24 30.68
N TYR A 366 30.34 -34.84 29.64
CA TYR A 366 30.11 -33.57 28.90
C TYR A 366 28.65 -33.40 28.47
N ILE A 367 27.99 -34.45 27.96
CA ILE A 367 26.63 -34.38 27.51
C ILE A 367 25.66 -34.07 28.65
N LYS A 368 25.80 -34.79 29.78
CA LYS A 368 24.95 -34.58 30.96
C LYS A 368 25.20 -33.17 31.55
N THR A 369 26.46 -32.73 31.66
CA THR A 369 26.78 -31.36 32.11
C THR A 369 26.13 -30.32 31.19
N MET A 370 26.23 -30.48 29.86
CA MET A 370 25.63 -29.58 28.89
C MET A 370 24.12 -29.51 29.08
N TRP A 371 23.42 -30.66 29.15
CA TRP A 371 21.94 -30.68 29.20
C TRP A 371 21.37 -30.21 30.54
N TYR A 372 21.96 -30.63 31.65
CA TYR A 372 21.38 -30.37 32.99
C TYR A 372 21.88 -29.12 33.67
N ILE A 373 23.06 -28.61 33.30
CA ILE A 373 23.71 -27.49 33.99
C ILE A 373 23.85 -26.28 33.05
N VAL A 374 24.52 -26.48 31.92
CA VAL A 374 24.91 -25.35 31.04
C VAL A 374 23.74 -24.82 30.19
N LEU A 375 23.03 -25.67 29.49
CA LEU A 375 21.94 -25.26 28.61
C LEU A 375 20.81 -24.50 29.33
N PRO A 376 20.34 -24.89 30.51
CA PRO A 376 19.32 -24.13 31.24
C PRO A 376 19.76 -22.72 31.62
N GLN A 377 21.06 -22.54 31.93
CA GLN A 377 21.64 -21.24 32.24
C GLN A 377 21.82 -20.42 30.97
N ALA A 378 22.38 -21.01 29.92
CA ALA A 378 22.56 -20.36 28.62
C ALA A 378 21.23 -19.89 28.01
N LEU A 379 20.14 -20.68 28.13
CA LEU A 379 18.83 -20.32 27.59
C LEU A 379 18.31 -18.99 28.15
N LYS A 380 18.59 -18.65 29.40
CA LYS A 380 18.16 -17.38 29.99
C LYS A 380 18.81 -16.18 29.29
N SER A 381 20.07 -16.28 28.90
CA SER A 381 20.78 -15.23 28.17
C SER A 381 20.47 -15.22 26.67
N VAL A 382 20.15 -16.39 26.10
CA VAL A 382 19.86 -16.58 24.67
C VAL A 382 18.44 -16.11 24.29
N LEU A 383 17.43 -16.37 25.14
CA LEU A 383 16.03 -16.07 24.85
C LEU A 383 15.78 -14.60 24.43
N PRO A 384 16.32 -13.57 25.11
CA PRO A 384 16.14 -12.19 24.65
C PRO A 384 16.74 -11.92 23.26
N SER A 385 17.91 -12.52 23.00
CA SER A 385 18.59 -12.39 21.71
C SER A 385 17.84 -13.08 20.58
N LEU A 386 17.27 -14.27 20.83
CA LEU A 386 16.38 -14.96 19.86
C LEU A 386 15.11 -14.16 19.57
N ALA A 387 14.53 -13.54 20.60
CA ALA A 387 13.37 -12.68 20.41
C ALA A 387 13.70 -11.43 19.59
N ASN A 388 14.89 -10.86 19.74
CA ASN A 388 15.37 -9.76 18.89
C ASN A 388 15.65 -10.23 17.45
N GLU A 389 16.15 -11.45 17.25
CA GLU A 389 16.30 -12.06 15.93
C GLU A 389 14.95 -12.25 15.24
N PHE A 390 13.93 -12.71 15.97
CA PHE A 390 12.57 -12.80 15.44
C PHE A 390 12.04 -11.44 14.95
N ILE A 391 12.28 -10.36 15.70
CA ILE A 391 11.90 -8.99 15.30
C ILE A 391 12.67 -8.55 14.04
N ALA A 392 13.95 -8.91 13.92
CA ALA A 392 14.74 -8.63 12.73
C ALA A 392 14.16 -9.37 11.51
N LEU A 393 13.84 -10.63 11.68
CA LEU A 393 13.30 -11.49 10.63
C LEU A 393 11.97 -10.97 10.06
N ILE A 394 11.06 -10.40 10.88
CA ILE A 394 9.82 -9.75 10.41
C ILE A 394 10.11 -8.70 9.33
N LYS A 395 11.17 -7.92 9.50
CA LYS A 395 11.55 -6.87 8.54
C LYS A 395 12.28 -7.44 7.32
N GLU A 396 13.13 -8.44 7.55
CA GLU A 396 13.92 -9.06 6.48
C GLU A 396 13.05 -9.82 5.48
N THR A 397 11.93 -10.40 5.93
CA THR A 397 10.97 -11.07 5.05
C THR A 397 10.38 -10.15 3.98
N SER A 398 10.45 -8.82 4.15
CA SER A 398 9.98 -7.85 3.13
C SER A 398 10.69 -7.98 1.78
N VAL A 399 11.89 -8.57 1.72
CA VAL A 399 12.56 -8.85 0.44
C VAL A 399 11.91 -10.01 -0.34
N SER A 400 10.96 -10.75 0.24
CA SER A 400 10.19 -11.79 -0.45
C SER A 400 9.36 -11.25 -1.62
N ALA A 401 9.04 -9.95 -1.59
CA ALA A 401 8.41 -9.23 -2.70
C ALA A 401 9.17 -9.38 -4.03
N TYR A 402 10.51 -9.51 -4.00
CA TYR A 402 11.34 -9.63 -5.21
C TYR A 402 11.15 -10.95 -5.97
N ILE A 403 10.62 -11.98 -5.34
CA ILE A 403 10.20 -13.22 -6.01
C ILE A 403 8.69 -13.27 -6.27
N GLY A 404 8.01 -12.14 -6.09
CA GLY A 404 6.58 -11.98 -6.35
C GLY A 404 5.67 -12.61 -5.30
N ILE A 405 6.09 -12.64 -4.04
CA ILE A 405 5.21 -12.94 -2.89
C ILE A 405 4.48 -11.65 -2.52
N ASN A 406 3.17 -11.77 -2.30
CA ASN A 406 2.33 -10.66 -1.87
C ASN A 406 2.37 -10.50 -0.34
N ASP A 407 3.55 -10.18 0.19
CA ASP A 407 3.76 -9.83 1.58
C ASP A 407 3.28 -8.40 1.90
N LEU A 408 3.47 -7.94 3.13
CA LEU A 408 3.04 -6.59 3.55
C LEU A 408 3.69 -5.47 2.71
N ALA A 409 4.98 -5.60 2.38
CA ALA A 409 5.68 -4.61 1.56
C ALA A 409 5.13 -4.59 0.12
N ARG A 410 4.93 -5.77 -0.47
CA ARG A 410 4.32 -5.90 -1.81
C ARG A 410 2.88 -5.43 -1.83
N GLY A 411 2.11 -5.64 -0.76
CA GLY A 411 0.75 -5.11 -0.62
C GLY A 411 0.70 -3.60 -0.78
N GLY A 412 1.62 -2.88 -0.12
CA GLY A 412 1.76 -1.44 -0.31
C GLY A 412 2.20 -1.03 -1.73
N ASP A 413 3.09 -1.81 -2.34
CA ASP A 413 3.56 -1.56 -3.71
C ASP A 413 2.46 -1.78 -4.75
N ILE A 414 1.59 -2.79 -4.57
CA ILE A 414 0.41 -3.02 -5.41
C ILE A 414 -0.56 -1.83 -5.31
N ILE A 415 -0.86 -1.36 -4.10
CA ILE A 415 -1.73 -0.18 -3.91
C ILE A 415 -1.11 1.04 -4.60
N ARG A 416 0.19 1.27 -4.42
CA ARG A 416 0.93 2.33 -5.10
C ARG A 416 0.79 2.26 -6.62
N GLY A 417 0.89 1.06 -7.19
CA GLY A 417 0.71 0.83 -8.62
C GLY A 417 -0.72 1.09 -9.10
N ASN A 418 -1.73 0.65 -8.34
CA ASN A 418 -3.13 0.80 -8.69
C ASN A 418 -3.61 2.27 -8.57
N THR A 419 -3.14 2.99 -7.55
CA THR A 419 -3.62 4.34 -7.25
C THR A 419 -2.71 5.45 -7.75
N PHE A 420 -1.53 5.11 -8.31
CA PHE A 420 -0.46 6.04 -8.69
C PHE A 420 -0.04 7.00 -7.56
N SER A 421 -0.33 6.62 -6.31
CA SER A 421 -0.02 7.38 -5.10
C SER A 421 1.06 6.64 -4.30
N ALA A 422 2.27 7.20 -4.23
CA ALA A 422 3.39 6.55 -3.53
C ALA A 422 3.37 6.82 -2.02
N PHE A 423 3.03 8.04 -1.59
CA PHE A 423 3.21 8.49 -0.21
C PHE A 423 2.37 7.69 0.79
N MET A 424 1.05 7.63 0.59
CA MET A 424 0.13 7.01 1.53
C MET A 424 0.36 5.50 1.73
N PRO A 425 0.46 4.66 0.68
CA PRO A 425 0.68 3.23 0.85
C PRO A 425 2.01 2.91 1.51
N LEU A 426 3.09 3.59 1.13
CA LEU A 426 4.42 3.33 1.68
C LEU A 426 4.53 3.77 3.15
N ILE A 427 3.96 4.91 3.51
CA ILE A 427 3.90 5.36 4.90
C ILE A 427 3.03 4.43 5.75
N ALA A 428 1.89 3.95 5.23
CA ALA A 428 1.05 3.00 5.95
C ALA A 428 1.81 1.70 6.24
N VAL A 429 2.49 1.12 5.25
CA VAL A 429 3.33 -0.08 5.42
C VAL A 429 4.43 0.18 6.47
N ALA A 430 5.13 1.31 6.38
CA ALA A 430 6.17 1.67 7.34
C ALA A 430 5.63 1.81 8.76
N LEU A 431 4.45 2.42 8.94
CA LEU A 431 3.78 2.56 10.23
C LEU A 431 3.33 1.21 10.79
N ILE A 432 2.81 0.32 9.95
CA ILE A 432 2.41 -1.03 10.37
C ILE A 432 3.65 -1.81 10.86
N TYR A 433 4.75 -1.81 10.11
CA TYR A 433 6.01 -2.41 10.57
C TYR A 433 6.49 -1.79 11.88
N LEU A 434 6.42 -0.46 12.01
CA LEU A 434 6.83 0.24 13.23
C LEU A 434 5.99 -0.20 14.44
N VAL A 435 4.67 -0.28 14.30
CA VAL A 435 3.75 -0.71 15.38
C VAL A 435 4.07 -2.15 15.79
N ILE A 436 4.27 -3.05 14.84
CA ILE A 436 4.61 -4.45 15.09
C ILE A 436 5.95 -4.54 15.82
N VAL A 437 6.99 -3.91 15.29
CA VAL A 437 8.35 -3.94 15.86
C VAL A 437 8.37 -3.34 17.27
N VAL A 438 7.72 -2.20 17.48
CA VAL A 438 7.62 -1.58 18.82
C VAL A 438 6.83 -2.45 19.79
N GLY A 439 5.75 -3.07 19.32
CA GLY A 439 4.93 -4.01 20.12
C GLY A 439 5.77 -5.20 20.60
N PHE A 440 6.42 -5.90 19.67
CA PHE A 440 7.29 -7.04 20.02
C PHE A 440 8.48 -6.62 20.87
N SER A 441 9.12 -5.49 20.58
CA SER A 441 10.26 -4.98 21.39
C SER A 441 9.85 -4.71 22.85
N LYS A 442 8.61 -4.23 23.09
CA LYS A 442 8.09 -4.08 24.46
C LYS A 442 7.90 -5.43 25.14
N LEU A 443 7.35 -6.42 24.41
CA LEU A 443 7.18 -7.78 24.95
C LEU A 443 8.53 -8.40 25.32
N VAL A 444 9.55 -8.26 24.46
CA VAL A 444 10.91 -8.71 24.73
C VAL A 444 11.50 -8.04 25.96
N SER A 445 11.34 -6.71 26.09
CA SER A 445 11.82 -5.99 27.27
C SER A 445 11.13 -6.43 28.58
N LEU A 446 9.86 -6.83 28.51
CA LEU A 446 9.17 -7.41 29.67
C LEU A 446 9.70 -8.80 30.02
N LEU A 447 9.97 -9.62 29.00
CA LEU A 447 10.59 -10.93 29.17
C LEU A 447 11.98 -10.81 29.85
N GLU A 448 12.84 -9.94 29.32
CA GLU A 448 14.18 -9.66 29.89
C GLU A 448 14.10 -9.26 31.38
N ARG A 449 13.15 -8.39 31.73
CA ARG A 449 12.97 -7.96 33.14
C ARG A 449 12.55 -9.14 34.03
N ARG A 450 11.71 -10.05 33.54
CA ARG A 450 11.31 -11.24 34.31
C ARG A 450 12.45 -12.22 34.49
N LEU A 451 13.23 -12.49 33.43
CA LEU A 451 14.39 -13.38 33.49
C LEU A 451 15.46 -12.86 34.46
N ARG A 452 15.80 -11.58 34.43
CA ARG A 452 16.76 -10.96 35.38
C ARG A 452 16.29 -10.96 36.84
N LYS A 453 14.98 -10.95 37.11
CA LYS A 453 14.48 -11.07 38.49
C LYS A 453 14.63 -12.47 39.07
N SER A 454 14.75 -13.50 38.24
CA SER A 454 14.98 -14.89 38.67
C SER A 454 16.46 -15.20 38.99
N GLU A 455 17.36 -14.23 38.78
CA GLU A 455 18.80 -14.35 39.06
C GLU A 455 19.21 -13.69 40.40
N LYS A 456 18.25 -13.00 41.05
CA LYS A 456 18.38 -12.49 42.43
C LYS A 456 17.67 -13.42 43.39
#